data_f02e40ce1ab0b61ca915b088ab6e3d62
#
_entry.id   f02e40ce1ab0b61ca915b088ab6e3d62
#
_cell.length_a   1.000
_cell.length_b   1.000
_cell.length_c   1.000
_cell.angle_alpha   90.00
_cell.angle_beta   90.00
_cell.angle_gamma   90.00
#
_symmetry.space_group_name_H-M   'P 1'
#
loop_
_entity.id
_entity.type
_entity.pdbx_description
1 polymer ?
#
loop_
_entity_poly.entity_id
_entity_poly.type
_entity_poly.pdbx_seq_one_letter_code
_entity_poly.pdbx_strand_id
1 'polypeptide(L)'
;DLKKKTYVFEGPIDSMFIPNSIATAGGDLISAISDFPKENLVIVYDNEPRSIDTRKKIDKAIMNGYNVCIWPSNMMSKDVNDMILSGLSSDFIKYVIDTHTYRDLKAKFELNNWSKA
;
A
#
# COMPACT_ATOMS: atom_id res chain seq x y z
N ASP A 1 5.86 7.22 14.03
CA ASP A 1 5.88 6.44 15.27
C ASP A 1 5.62 4.96 14.94
N LEU A 2 6.65 4.13 15.10
CA LEU A 2 6.60 2.71 14.74
C LEU A 2 5.80 1.85 15.73
N LYS A 3 5.37 2.42 16.86
CA LYS A 3 4.51 1.73 17.82
C LYS A 3 3.04 1.82 17.42
N LYS A 4 2.71 2.70 16.46
CA LYS A 4 1.38 2.86 15.91
C LYS A 4 1.36 2.31 14.49
N LYS A 5 0.16 2.15 13.93
CA LYS A 5 0.01 1.78 12.53
C LYS A 5 0.77 2.79 11.66
N THR A 6 1.75 2.30 10.91
CA THR A 6 2.60 3.12 10.06
C THR A 6 2.41 2.70 8.61
N TYR A 7 2.15 3.67 7.75
CA TYR A 7 1.95 3.44 6.32
C TYR A 7 3.27 3.57 5.59
N VAL A 8 3.58 2.60 4.73
CA VAL A 8 4.84 2.56 4.00
C VAL A 8 4.58 2.73 2.52
N PHE A 9 5.14 3.77 1.93
CA PHE A 9 5.00 4.08 0.50
C PHE A 9 6.35 3.98 -0.19
N GLU A 10 6.34 3.68 -1.50
CA GLU A 10 7.56 3.72 -2.31
C GLU A 10 8.00 5.15 -2.58
N GLY A 11 7.05 6.07 -2.81
CA GLY A 11 7.35 7.44 -3.19
C GLY A 11 7.17 8.43 -2.04
N PRO A 12 8.10 9.37 -1.87
CA PRO A 12 7.99 10.35 -0.78
C PRO A 12 6.79 11.30 -0.93
N ILE A 13 6.35 11.59 -2.15
CA ILE A 13 5.22 12.50 -2.38
C ILE A 13 3.95 11.90 -1.79
N ASP A 14 3.67 10.62 -2.06
CA ASP A 14 2.48 9.96 -1.55
C ASP A 14 2.44 9.95 -0.02
N SER A 15 3.59 9.73 0.62
CA SER A 15 3.68 9.67 2.08
C SER A 15 3.37 11.01 2.75
N MET A 16 3.47 12.12 2.03
CA MET A 16 3.20 13.44 2.59
C MET A 16 1.72 13.67 2.92
N PHE A 17 0.82 12.91 2.29
CA PHE A 17 -0.62 13.14 2.44
C PHE A 17 -1.26 12.30 3.53
N ILE A 18 -0.59 11.26 4.01
CA ILE A 18 -1.15 10.32 5.00
C ILE A 18 -0.35 10.44 6.30
N PRO A 19 -1.02 10.72 7.44
CA PRO A 19 -0.32 10.84 8.74
C PRO A 19 0.36 9.52 9.12
N ASN A 20 1.47 9.64 9.84
CA ASN A 20 2.30 8.53 10.32
C ASN A 20 2.73 7.60 9.19
N SER A 21 3.27 8.20 8.14
CA SER A 21 3.76 7.47 6.97
C SER A 21 5.27 7.62 6.84
N ILE A 22 5.88 6.61 6.22
CA ILE A 22 7.29 6.64 5.82
C ILE A 22 7.39 6.30 4.34
N ALA A 23 8.46 6.74 3.70
CA ALA A 23 8.73 6.42 2.31
C ALA A 23 10.09 5.77 2.18
N THR A 24 10.19 4.81 1.26
CA THR A 24 11.45 4.16 0.94
C THR A 24 11.96 4.73 -0.39
N ALA A 25 12.90 5.62 -0.34
CA ALA A 25 13.37 6.38 -1.51
C ALA A 25 14.12 5.48 -2.50
N GLY A 26 13.37 4.69 -3.27
CA GLY A 26 13.94 3.77 -4.26
C GLY A 26 14.36 2.44 -3.64
N GLY A 27 14.81 1.53 -4.50
CA GLY A 27 15.26 0.20 -4.07
C GLY A 27 14.14 -0.74 -3.65
N ASP A 28 14.50 -1.80 -2.95
CA ASP A 28 13.56 -2.81 -2.48
C ASP A 28 12.92 -2.36 -1.15
N LEU A 29 11.63 -2.04 -1.21
CA LEU A 29 10.88 -1.60 -0.04
C LEU A 29 10.95 -2.61 1.10
N ILE A 30 10.80 -3.90 0.79
CA ILE A 30 10.80 -4.96 1.82
C ILE A 30 12.14 -5.00 2.56
N SER A 31 13.25 -4.88 1.85
CA SER A 31 14.58 -4.84 2.46
C SER A 31 14.74 -3.64 3.39
N ALA A 32 14.19 -2.49 2.98
CA ALA A 32 14.31 -1.25 3.74
C ALA A 32 13.58 -1.31 5.08
N ILE A 33 12.51 -2.11 5.20
CA ILE A 33 11.69 -2.18 6.40
C ILE A 33 11.84 -3.48 7.18
N SER A 34 12.80 -4.33 6.80
CA SER A 34 12.93 -5.68 7.39
C SER A 34 13.18 -5.67 8.90
N ASP A 35 13.75 -4.60 9.45
CA ASP A 35 14.05 -4.48 10.87
C ASP A 35 12.87 -3.95 11.71
N PHE A 36 11.78 -3.57 11.08
CA PHE A 36 10.62 -2.99 11.77
C PHE A 36 9.56 -4.05 12.07
N PRO A 37 8.75 -3.86 13.14
CA PRO A 37 7.67 -4.81 13.47
C PRO A 37 6.63 -4.87 12.36
N LYS A 38 6.41 -6.04 11.78
CA LYS A 38 5.49 -6.21 10.65
C LYS A 38 4.04 -5.90 11.02
N GLU A 39 3.64 -6.22 12.24
CA GLU A 39 2.27 -6.09 12.70
C GLU A 39 1.76 -4.65 12.70
N ASN A 40 2.68 -3.68 12.77
CA ASN A 40 2.32 -2.26 12.79
C ASN A 40 2.47 -1.58 11.43
N LEU A 41 2.94 -2.29 10.42
CA LEU A 41 3.19 -1.72 9.10
C LEU A 41 2.08 -2.07 8.13
N VAL A 42 1.67 -1.08 7.33
CA VAL A 42 0.76 -1.27 6.20
C VAL A 42 1.49 -0.81 4.96
N ILE A 43 1.73 -1.72 4.04
CA ILE A 43 2.45 -1.39 2.80
C ILE A 43 1.45 -0.97 1.75
N VAL A 44 1.70 0.20 1.14
CA VAL A 44 0.80 0.78 0.14
C VAL A 44 1.59 1.00 -1.15
N TYR A 45 1.33 0.14 -2.13
CA TYR A 45 1.88 0.30 -3.48
C TYR A 45 0.90 1.07 -4.36
N ASP A 46 1.37 1.50 -5.52
CA ASP A 46 0.52 2.19 -6.49
C ASP A 46 -0.63 1.30 -6.96
N ASN A 47 -1.75 1.94 -7.31
CA ASN A 47 -2.93 1.23 -7.81
C ASN A 47 -2.75 0.92 -9.30
N GLU A 48 -1.93 -0.06 -9.60
CA GLU A 48 -1.57 -0.45 -10.96
C GLU A 48 -1.83 -1.94 -11.19
N PRO A 49 -3.12 -2.37 -11.27
CA PRO A 49 -3.43 -3.80 -11.37
C PRO A 49 -2.93 -4.46 -12.68
N ARG A 50 -2.62 -3.66 -13.69
CA ARG A 50 -2.09 -4.17 -14.96
C ARG A 50 -0.57 -4.27 -14.97
N SER A 51 0.11 -3.69 -13.99
CA SER A 51 1.57 -3.74 -13.91
C SER A 51 2.04 -5.06 -13.30
N ILE A 52 2.75 -5.84 -14.09
CA ILE A 52 3.34 -7.10 -13.60
C ILE A 52 4.33 -6.81 -12.47
N ASP A 53 5.11 -5.74 -12.61
CA ASP A 53 6.08 -5.35 -11.58
C ASP A 53 5.40 -5.04 -10.25
N THR A 54 4.34 -4.24 -10.27
CA THR A 54 3.59 -3.90 -9.06
C THR A 54 2.96 -5.14 -8.43
N ARG A 55 2.38 -6.03 -9.24
CA ARG A 55 1.79 -7.28 -8.74
C ARG A 55 2.84 -8.18 -8.07
N LYS A 56 4.04 -8.25 -8.64
CA LYS A 56 5.13 -9.02 -8.05
C LYS A 56 5.60 -8.43 -6.72
N LYS A 57 5.66 -7.10 -6.62
CA LYS A 57 6.02 -6.42 -5.37
C LYS A 57 5.01 -6.70 -4.28
N ILE A 58 3.73 -6.62 -4.61
CA ILE A 58 2.64 -6.90 -3.66
C ILE A 58 2.72 -8.36 -3.21
N ASP A 59 2.89 -9.29 -4.14
CA ASP A 59 2.99 -10.71 -3.81
C ASP A 59 4.17 -10.98 -2.88
N LYS A 60 5.30 -10.36 -3.14
CA LYS A 60 6.49 -10.49 -2.27
C LYS A 60 6.19 -10.00 -0.86
N ALA A 61 5.50 -8.88 -0.71
CA ALA A 61 5.12 -8.35 0.60
C ALA A 61 4.19 -9.32 1.33
N ILE A 62 3.22 -9.88 0.62
CA ILE A 62 2.30 -10.88 1.18
C ILE A 62 3.08 -12.13 1.64
N MET A 63 3.97 -12.63 0.80
CA MET A 63 4.78 -13.81 1.11
C MET A 63 5.68 -13.61 2.33
N ASN A 64 6.07 -12.37 2.59
CA ASN A 64 6.89 -12.03 3.74
C ASN A 64 6.06 -11.68 4.99
N GLY A 65 4.74 -11.83 4.96
CA GLY A 65 3.88 -11.70 6.13
C GLY A 65 3.45 -10.29 6.47
N TYR A 66 3.57 -9.35 5.55
CA TYR A 66 3.17 -7.96 5.78
C TYR A 66 1.68 -7.72 5.54
N ASN A 67 1.14 -6.70 6.19
CA ASN A 67 -0.16 -6.16 5.85
C ASN A 67 0.00 -5.29 4.61
N VAL A 68 -0.86 -5.49 3.61
CA VAL A 68 -0.76 -4.78 2.33
C VAL A 68 -2.11 -4.18 1.99
N CYS A 69 -2.12 -2.93 1.55
CA CYS A 69 -3.30 -2.32 0.97
C CYS A 69 -3.48 -2.84 -0.46
N ILE A 70 -4.67 -3.35 -0.75
CA ILE A 70 -5.07 -3.71 -2.11
C ILE A 70 -6.27 -2.85 -2.45
N TRP A 71 -6.08 -1.91 -3.37
CA TRP A 71 -7.06 -0.88 -3.68
C TRP A 71 -8.37 -1.49 -4.19
N PRO A 72 -9.52 -0.89 -3.87
CA PRO A 72 -10.81 -1.37 -4.39
C PRO A 72 -10.88 -1.17 -5.91
N SER A 73 -11.66 -2.00 -6.58
CA SER A 73 -11.77 -1.97 -8.05
C SER A 73 -12.34 -0.67 -8.59
N ASN A 74 -13.10 0.07 -7.77
CA ASN A 74 -13.68 1.35 -8.19
C ASN A 74 -12.75 2.55 -7.98
N MET A 75 -11.54 2.33 -7.43
CA MET A 75 -10.55 3.39 -7.32
C MET A 75 -9.81 3.51 -8.64
N MET A 76 -9.99 4.63 -9.34
CA MET A 76 -9.43 4.83 -10.68
C MET A 76 -8.06 5.50 -10.66
N SER A 77 -7.73 6.23 -9.60
CA SER A 77 -6.46 6.95 -9.51
C SER A 77 -5.31 5.98 -9.23
N LYS A 78 -4.16 6.28 -9.82
CA LYS A 78 -2.98 5.41 -9.78
C LYS A 78 -2.27 5.40 -8.43
N ASP A 79 -2.19 6.56 -7.77
CA ASP A 79 -1.47 6.70 -6.51
C ASP A 79 -2.14 7.76 -5.64
N VAL A 80 -1.64 7.91 -4.40
CA VAL A 80 -2.23 8.86 -3.44
C VAL A 80 -2.16 10.29 -3.95
N ASN A 81 -1.05 10.67 -4.58
CA ASN A 81 -0.93 12.01 -5.16
C ASN A 81 -2.03 12.27 -6.19
N ASP A 82 -2.28 11.33 -7.09
CA ASP A 82 -3.35 11.42 -8.09
C ASP A 82 -4.72 11.52 -7.41
N MET A 83 -4.94 10.75 -6.34
CA MET A 83 -6.20 10.80 -5.60
C MET A 83 -6.46 12.18 -5.03
N ILE A 84 -5.44 12.79 -4.42
CA ILE A 84 -5.53 14.16 -3.89
C ILE A 84 -5.83 15.15 -5.02
N LEU A 85 -5.12 15.04 -6.14
CA LEU A 85 -5.31 15.92 -7.29
C LEU A 85 -6.71 15.77 -7.91
N SER A 86 -7.32 14.60 -7.79
CA SER A 86 -8.67 14.36 -8.28
C SER A 86 -9.76 14.87 -7.33
N GLY A 87 -9.38 15.37 -6.15
CA GLY A 87 -10.31 15.98 -5.20
C GLY A 87 -10.63 15.15 -3.96
N LEU A 88 -10.04 13.98 -3.79
CA LEU A 88 -10.26 13.16 -2.60
C LEU A 88 -9.48 13.73 -1.41
N SER A 89 -10.07 13.68 -0.21
CA SER A 89 -9.39 14.15 0.99
C SER A 89 -8.43 13.08 1.52
N SER A 90 -7.42 13.54 2.28
CA SER A 90 -6.49 12.64 2.96
C SER A 90 -7.22 11.69 3.90
N ASP A 91 -8.22 12.18 4.63
CA ASP A 91 -8.99 11.37 5.57
C ASP A 91 -9.74 10.24 4.85
N PHE A 92 -10.34 10.55 3.70
CA PHE A 92 -11.04 9.54 2.90
C PHE A 92 -10.07 8.49 2.36
N ILE A 93 -8.92 8.94 1.84
CA ILE A 93 -7.91 8.03 1.30
C ILE A 93 -7.39 7.10 2.40
N LYS A 94 -7.11 7.64 3.59
CA LYS A 94 -6.69 6.84 4.74
C LYS A 94 -7.75 5.81 5.11
N TYR A 95 -9.02 6.21 5.10
CA TYR A 95 -10.13 5.29 5.34
C TYR A 95 -10.15 4.14 4.33
N VAL A 96 -9.95 4.46 3.04
CA VAL A 96 -9.91 3.44 1.98
C VAL A 96 -8.75 2.47 2.23
N ILE A 97 -7.56 3.00 2.54
CA ILE A 97 -6.40 2.16 2.86
C ILE A 97 -6.71 1.24 4.04
N ASP A 98 -7.23 1.79 5.13
CA ASP A 98 -7.50 1.03 6.35
C ASP A 98 -8.54 -0.07 6.14
N THR A 99 -9.55 0.19 5.31
CA THR A 99 -10.60 -0.80 5.03
C THR A 99 -10.23 -1.80 3.94
N HIS A 100 -9.10 -1.60 3.28
CA HIS A 100 -8.62 -2.50 2.21
C HIS A 100 -7.21 -3.02 2.49
N THR A 101 -6.90 -3.20 3.76
CA THR A 101 -5.64 -3.79 4.22
C THR A 101 -5.86 -5.26 4.54
N TYR A 102 -5.04 -6.11 3.94
CA TYR A 102 -5.16 -7.57 4.05
C TYR A 102 -3.81 -8.20 4.35
N ARG A 103 -3.84 -9.45 4.81
CA ARG A 103 -2.64 -10.21 5.11
C ARG A 103 -2.86 -11.69 4.78
N ASP A 104 -1.78 -12.41 4.51
CA ASP A 104 -1.75 -13.87 4.29
C ASP A 104 -2.71 -14.32 3.17
N LEU A 105 -3.51 -15.33 3.39
CA LEU A 105 -4.40 -15.89 2.38
C LEU A 105 -5.44 -14.91 1.88
N LYS A 106 -5.96 -14.06 2.78
CA LYS A 106 -6.94 -13.04 2.39
C LYS A 106 -6.30 -12.04 1.43
N ALA A 107 -5.06 -11.65 1.68
CA ALA A 107 -4.33 -10.74 0.79
C ALA A 107 -4.10 -11.39 -0.58
N LYS A 108 -3.73 -12.66 -0.63
CA LYS A 108 -3.56 -13.36 -1.91
C LYS A 108 -4.86 -13.42 -2.71
N PHE A 109 -5.96 -13.67 -2.03
CA PHE A 109 -7.27 -13.71 -2.67
C PHE A 109 -7.63 -12.34 -3.26
N GLU A 110 -7.43 -11.27 -2.49
CA GLU A 110 -7.72 -9.92 -2.93
C GLU A 110 -6.79 -9.47 -4.05
N LEU A 111 -5.51 -9.83 -3.99
CA LEU A 111 -4.56 -9.54 -5.07
C LEU A 111 -5.00 -10.19 -6.38
N ASN A 112 -5.43 -11.44 -6.32
CA ASN A 112 -5.90 -12.15 -7.50
C ASN A 112 -7.12 -11.46 -8.12
N ASN A 113 -8.08 -11.04 -7.30
CA ASN A 113 -9.27 -10.31 -7.78
C ASN A 113 -8.90 -8.95 -8.37
N TRP A 114 -8.04 -8.21 -7.70
CA TRP A 114 -7.59 -6.89 -8.12
C TRP A 114 -6.88 -6.95 -9.48
N SER A 115 -6.04 -7.96 -9.68
CA SER A 115 -5.27 -8.10 -10.91
C SER A 115 -6.12 -8.49 -12.11
N LYS A 116 -7.34 -9.00 -11.88
CA LYS A 116 -8.28 -9.40 -12.94
C LYS A 116 -9.33 -8.35 -13.27
N ALA A 117 -9.46 -7.38 -12.39
CA ALA A 117 -10.52 -6.36 -12.54
C ALA A 117 -10.30 -5.43 -13.73
#